data_b445cb0f531cc768cc6aa85d020757ab
#
_entry.id   b445cb0f531cc768cc6aa85d020757ab
#
_cell.length_a   1.000
_cell.length_b   1.000
_cell.length_c   1.000
_cell.angle_alpha   90.00
_cell.angle_beta   90.00
_cell.angle_gamma   90.00
#
_symmetry.space_group_name_H-M   'P 1'
#
loop_
_entity.id
_entity.type
_entity.pdbx_description
1 polymer ?
#
loop_
_entity_poly.entity_id
_entity_poly.type
_entity_poly.pdbx_seq_one_letter_code
_entity_poly.pdbx_strand_id
1 'polypeptide(L)'
;YYDYYQPEAYIPSTDTYIEKDSAINDEIDRLRHSATAALSERRDVIIVASVSCIYSLGDPIDYRSMVISLRPGMQMERDELCEKLVTLQYERNDVNFIRNKFRVHGDIVDIYLAYMSELAIRVEFFGDEIDRITEFNPLTGAKQNVVKHVAIFPASHYIVSADKKAAAIEKIRAECDAQVKQFTSEGKLIEAQRIQQRTNYDIEMLTEVGICKGIENYSAVLSGRAPGSMPTTLLDYFPDDFLLFVDESHVTLPQVRAMYGGDYARKKTLVEYCLLYTSDAADEAR
;
A
#
# COMPACT_ATOMS: atom_id res chain seq x y z
N TYR A 1 -13.12 2.86 4.14
CA TYR A 1 -11.98 3.16 3.27
C TYR A 1 -12.43 3.46 1.85
N TYR A 2 -13.41 2.71 1.35
CA TYR A 2 -13.97 2.90 0.03
C TYR A 2 -15.32 3.64 0.09
N ASP A 3 -15.57 4.54 -0.84
CA ASP A 3 -16.91 5.08 -1.08
C ASP A 3 -17.80 4.03 -1.77
N TYR A 4 -17.15 3.20 -2.59
CA TYR A 4 -17.76 2.06 -3.23
C TYR A 4 -16.77 0.90 -3.28
N TYR A 5 -17.22 -0.31 -3.00
CA TYR A 5 -16.39 -1.51 -3.07
C TYR A 5 -17.20 -2.70 -3.57
N GLN A 6 -16.82 -3.23 -4.70
CA GLN A 6 -17.29 -4.51 -5.24
C GLN A 6 -16.10 -5.47 -5.27
N PRO A 7 -16.09 -6.49 -4.41
CA PRO A 7 -15.05 -7.51 -4.45
C PRO A 7 -15.13 -8.32 -5.74
N GLU A 8 -14.00 -8.79 -6.23
CA GLU A 8 -14.00 -9.76 -7.32
C GLU A 8 -14.65 -11.06 -6.87
N ALA A 9 -15.40 -11.70 -7.78
CA ALA A 9 -16.05 -12.97 -7.55
C ALA A 9 -16.16 -13.77 -8.84
N TYR A 10 -16.27 -15.09 -8.71
CA TYR A 10 -16.52 -15.96 -9.84
C TYR A 10 -17.71 -16.88 -9.56
N ILE A 11 -18.60 -16.98 -10.53
CA ILE A 11 -19.80 -17.82 -10.47
C ILE A 11 -19.63 -18.96 -11.47
N PRO A 12 -19.18 -20.15 -11.01
CA PRO A 12 -18.87 -21.26 -11.91
C PRO A 12 -20.06 -21.74 -12.76
N SER A 13 -21.27 -21.68 -12.20
CA SER A 13 -22.48 -22.17 -12.88
C SER A 13 -22.85 -21.37 -14.14
N THR A 14 -22.41 -20.12 -14.24
CA THR A 14 -22.69 -19.22 -15.37
C THR A 14 -21.44 -18.76 -16.10
N ASP A 15 -20.27 -19.27 -15.71
CA ASP A 15 -18.93 -18.81 -16.17
C ASP A 15 -18.83 -17.27 -16.12
N THR A 16 -19.34 -16.67 -15.04
CA THR A 16 -19.38 -15.23 -14.89
C THR A 16 -18.29 -14.77 -13.93
N TYR A 17 -17.33 -13.99 -14.43
CA TYR A 17 -16.36 -13.28 -13.60
C TYR A 17 -16.83 -11.85 -13.32
N ILE A 18 -16.90 -11.49 -12.05
CA ILE A 18 -17.19 -10.15 -11.57
C ILE A 18 -15.85 -9.51 -11.21
N GLU A 19 -15.46 -8.50 -11.98
CA GLU A 19 -14.21 -7.78 -11.73
C GLU A 19 -14.32 -6.94 -10.46
N LYS A 20 -13.20 -6.83 -9.73
CA LYS A 20 -13.10 -5.90 -8.60
C LYS A 20 -13.28 -4.46 -9.10
N ASP A 21 -14.21 -3.75 -8.47
CA ASP A 21 -14.43 -2.33 -8.68
C ASP A 21 -14.46 -1.59 -7.33
N SER A 22 -13.77 -0.46 -7.25
CA SER A 22 -13.68 0.28 -5.99
C SER A 22 -13.35 1.75 -6.24
N ALA A 23 -13.98 2.61 -5.45
CA ALA A 23 -13.65 4.03 -5.35
C ALA A 23 -13.09 4.31 -3.95
N ILE A 24 -11.81 4.69 -3.87
CA ILE A 24 -11.15 5.03 -2.62
C ILE A 24 -11.62 6.41 -2.18
N ASN A 25 -11.97 6.54 -0.91
CA ASN A 25 -12.23 7.84 -0.29
C ASN A 25 -10.90 8.49 0.10
N ASP A 26 -10.55 9.61 -0.55
CA ASP A 26 -9.29 10.32 -0.35
C ASP A 26 -9.07 10.78 1.09
N GLU A 27 -10.13 11.21 1.78
CA GLU A 27 -10.03 11.67 3.16
C GLU A 27 -9.76 10.50 4.12
N ILE A 28 -10.43 9.37 3.92
CA ILE A 28 -10.18 8.16 4.72
C ILE A 28 -8.78 7.60 4.43
N ASP A 29 -8.33 7.65 3.17
CA ASP A 29 -6.97 7.24 2.82
C ASP A 29 -5.92 8.11 3.52
N ARG A 30 -6.11 9.43 3.52
CA ARG A 30 -5.28 10.36 4.27
C ARG A 30 -5.24 10.04 5.77
N LEU A 31 -6.39 9.76 6.38
CA LEU A 31 -6.49 9.41 7.79
C LEU A 31 -5.76 8.09 8.11
N ARG A 32 -5.79 7.12 7.20
CA ARG A 32 -5.04 5.87 7.34
C ARG A 32 -3.53 6.13 7.32
N HIS A 33 -3.03 6.93 6.38
CA HIS A 33 -1.63 7.35 6.36
C HIS A 33 -1.24 8.15 7.60
N SER A 34 -2.12 9.03 8.08
CA SER A 34 -1.90 9.77 9.32
C SER A 34 -1.79 8.85 10.54
N ALA A 35 -2.64 7.82 10.62
CA ALA A 35 -2.61 6.84 11.70
C ALA A 35 -1.29 6.05 11.72
N THR A 36 -0.86 5.51 10.59
CA THR A 36 0.39 4.73 10.50
C THR A 36 1.64 5.58 10.72
N ALA A 37 1.66 6.82 10.23
CA ALA A 37 2.74 7.77 10.49
C ALA A 37 2.82 8.11 11.99
N ALA A 38 1.68 8.46 12.62
CA ALA A 38 1.63 8.77 14.05
C ALA A 38 2.08 7.60 14.92
N LEU A 39 1.65 6.36 14.62
CA LEU A 39 2.09 5.15 15.34
C LEU A 39 3.58 4.87 15.16
N SER A 40 4.18 5.32 14.06
CA SER A 40 5.61 5.16 13.81
C SER A 40 6.48 6.18 14.54
N GLU A 41 5.94 7.38 14.83
CA GLU A 41 6.68 8.49 15.44
C GLU A 41 6.38 8.70 16.93
N ARG A 42 5.18 8.30 17.39
CA ARG A 42 4.66 8.68 18.71
C ARG A 42 4.13 7.45 19.46
N ARG A 43 4.11 7.55 20.79
CA ARG A 43 3.50 6.54 21.67
C ARG A 43 2.18 7.00 22.30
N ASP A 44 1.89 8.28 22.27
CA ASP A 44 0.69 8.91 22.83
C ASP A 44 -0.41 9.02 21.76
N VAL A 45 -0.75 7.91 21.12
CA VAL A 45 -1.68 7.86 19.97
C VAL A 45 -2.96 7.09 20.35
N ILE A 46 -4.10 7.67 20.01
CA ILE A 46 -5.41 7.01 20.10
C ILE A 46 -5.97 6.92 18.68
N ILE A 47 -6.33 5.73 18.24
CA ILE A 47 -6.94 5.49 16.94
C ILE A 47 -8.35 4.93 17.13
N VAL A 48 -9.31 5.56 16.48
CA VAL A 48 -10.67 5.05 16.33
C VAL A 48 -10.82 4.53 14.91
N ALA A 49 -11.04 3.24 14.76
CA ALA A 49 -11.09 2.58 13.46
C ALA A 49 -12.34 1.71 13.31
N SER A 50 -12.79 1.54 12.09
CA SER A 50 -13.81 0.55 11.73
C SER A 50 -13.18 -0.85 11.60
N VAL A 51 -14.02 -1.86 11.35
CA VAL A 51 -13.58 -3.24 11.10
C VAL A 51 -12.55 -3.36 9.96
N SER A 52 -12.45 -2.37 9.09
CA SER A 52 -11.44 -2.35 8.02
C SER A 52 -9.99 -2.34 8.52
N CYS A 53 -9.76 -2.08 9.81
CA CYS A 53 -8.42 -2.14 10.42
C CYS A 53 -7.84 -3.56 10.53
N ILE A 54 -8.68 -4.60 10.41
CA ILE A 54 -8.23 -6.01 10.42
C ILE A 54 -7.89 -6.56 9.04
N TYR A 55 -8.13 -5.79 7.97
CA TYR A 55 -7.72 -6.18 6.63
C TYR A 55 -6.23 -5.92 6.39
N SER A 56 -5.69 -6.65 5.41
CA SER A 56 -4.27 -6.55 5.05
C SER A 56 -3.81 -5.11 4.85
N LEU A 57 -2.65 -4.83 5.44
CA LEU A 57 -1.90 -3.59 5.28
C LEU A 57 -0.44 -3.98 5.01
N GLY A 58 0.36 -3.07 4.45
CA GLY A 58 1.79 -3.34 4.23
C GLY A 58 2.54 -3.62 5.53
N ASP A 59 3.69 -4.28 5.41
CA ASP A 59 4.52 -4.62 6.57
C ASP A 59 5.04 -3.34 7.27
N PRO A 60 4.79 -3.16 8.59
CA PRO A 60 5.27 -1.99 9.32
C PRO A 60 6.79 -1.87 9.38
N ILE A 61 7.54 -2.97 9.26
CA ILE A 61 9.01 -2.95 9.23
C ILE A 61 9.47 -2.32 7.91
N ASP A 62 8.90 -2.77 6.78
CA ASP A 62 9.21 -2.20 5.47
C ASP A 62 8.79 -0.74 5.40
N TYR A 63 7.58 -0.41 5.85
CA TYR A 63 7.06 0.95 5.88
C TYR A 63 7.97 1.92 6.66
N ARG A 64 8.42 1.52 7.87
CA ARG A 64 9.31 2.33 8.71
C ARG A 64 10.73 2.42 8.16
N SER A 65 11.25 1.36 7.53
CA SER A 65 12.61 1.34 6.98
C SER A 65 12.78 2.26 5.77
N MET A 66 11.69 2.60 5.09
CA MET A 66 11.69 3.44 3.89
C MET A 66 11.50 4.94 4.19
N VAL A 67 11.32 5.34 5.45
CA VAL A 67 11.12 6.74 5.82
C VAL A 67 12.33 7.60 5.48
N ILE A 68 12.11 8.73 4.80
CA ILE A 68 13.14 9.74 4.54
C ILE A 68 13.08 10.79 5.65
N SER A 69 14.18 10.95 6.40
CA SER A 69 14.33 11.97 7.44
C SER A 69 15.15 13.13 6.89
N LEU A 70 14.58 14.33 6.84
CA LEU A 70 15.25 15.54 6.34
C LEU A 70 15.44 16.56 7.45
N ARG A 71 16.58 17.26 7.40
CA ARG A 71 16.92 18.36 8.30
C ARG A 71 17.69 19.43 7.54
N PRO A 72 17.52 20.73 7.87
CA PRO A 72 18.43 21.78 7.40
C PRO A 72 19.89 21.46 7.75
N GLY A 73 20.81 21.75 6.84
CA GLY A 73 22.24 21.42 6.96
C GLY A 73 22.61 20.00 6.53
N MET A 74 21.64 19.19 6.10
CA MET A 74 21.91 17.84 5.62
C MET A 74 22.49 17.88 4.21
N GLN A 75 23.59 17.15 3.99
CA GLN A 75 24.17 16.94 2.67
C GLN A 75 23.33 15.94 1.88
N MET A 76 22.72 16.40 0.82
CA MET A 76 21.86 15.62 -0.09
C MET A 76 21.66 16.42 -1.35
N GLU A 77 21.88 15.80 -2.50
CA GLU A 77 21.55 16.40 -3.79
C GLU A 77 20.03 16.46 -3.99
N ARG A 78 19.55 17.51 -4.67
CA ARG A 78 18.12 17.65 -5.00
C ARG A 78 17.58 16.43 -5.77
N ASP A 79 18.34 15.94 -6.72
CA ASP A 79 17.94 14.82 -7.59
C ASP A 79 17.94 13.51 -6.80
N GLU A 80 18.83 13.33 -5.81
CA GLU A 80 18.79 12.22 -4.88
C GLU A 80 17.48 12.22 -4.06
N LEU A 81 17.02 13.38 -3.60
CA LEU A 81 15.72 13.48 -2.92
C LEU A 81 14.59 13.08 -3.86
N CYS A 82 14.62 13.53 -5.11
CA CYS A 82 13.59 13.17 -6.10
C CYS A 82 13.53 11.67 -6.35
N GLU A 83 14.66 10.99 -6.49
CA GLU A 83 14.74 9.53 -6.66
C GLU A 83 14.19 8.79 -5.45
N LYS A 84 14.53 9.24 -4.24
CA LYS A 84 13.98 8.69 -3.00
C LYS A 84 12.46 8.88 -2.92
N LEU A 85 11.92 10.03 -3.33
CA LEU A 85 10.48 10.28 -3.35
C LEU A 85 9.75 9.34 -4.32
N VAL A 86 10.30 9.10 -5.51
CA VAL A 86 9.76 8.13 -6.47
C VAL A 86 9.79 6.72 -5.88
N THR A 87 10.88 6.35 -5.20
CA THR A 87 10.98 5.08 -4.49
C THR A 87 9.89 4.93 -3.41
N LEU A 88 9.52 6.02 -2.73
CA LEU A 88 8.42 6.08 -1.76
C LEU A 88 7.03 6.14 -2.42
N GLN A 89 6.93 6.00 -3.73
CA GLN A 89 5.69 6.05 -4.51
C GLN A 89 5.02 7.44 -4.57
N TYR A 90 5.80 8.52 -4.39
CA TYR A 90 5.34 9.86 -4.74
C TYR A 90 5.47 10.07 -6.24
N GLU A 91 4.45 10.66 -6.85
CA GLU A 91 4.45 11.00 -8.27
C GLU A 91 4.96 12.43 -8.49
N ARG A 92 5.88 12.62 -9.43
CA ARG A 92 6.25 13.97 -9.86
C ARG A 92 5.14 14.56 -10.73
N ASN A 93 4.58 15.69 -10.31
CA ASN A 93 3.58 16.40 -11.10
C ASN A 93 3.68 17.91 -10.85
N ASP A 94 4.25 18.62 -11.79
CA ASP A 94 4.51 20.05 -11.65
C ASP A 94 3.22 20.90 -11.90
N VAL A 95 2.17 20.32 -12.48
CA VAL A 95 0.92 20.99 -12.82
C VAL A 95 -0.17 20.73 -11.77
N ASN A 96 -0.45 19.46 -11.49
CA ASN A 96 -1.48 19.04 -10.54
C ASN A 96 -0.84 18.65 -9.21
N PHE A 97 -0.57 19.62 -8.36
CA PHE A 97 0.10 19.42 -7.07
C PHE A 97 -0.94 19.15 -5.98
N ILE A 98 -1.22 17.88 -5.78
CA ILE A 98 -2.13 17.34 -4.77
C ILE A 98 -1.39 16.34 -3.86
N ARG A 99 -2.06 15.79 -2.85
CA ARG A 99 -1.55 14.77 -1.94
C ARG A 99 -0.86 13.61 -2.71
N ASN A 100 0.21 13.08 -2.15
CA ASN A 100 1.08 12.03 -2.73
C ASN A 100 1.89 12.48 -3.95
N LYS A 101 2.00 13.79 -4.19
CA LYS A 101 2.81 14.31 -5.30
C LYS A 101 3.90 15.24 -4.84
N PHE A 102 4.91 15.37 -5.67
CA PHE A 102 5.95 16.39 -5.52
C PHE A 102 6.17 17.13 -6.83
N ARG A 103 6.73 18.32 -6.73
CA ARG A 103 7.10 19.13 -7.88
C ARG A 103 8.46 19.80 -7.65
N VAL A 104 9.14 20.16 -8.74
CA VAL A 104 10.49 20.72 -8.70
C VAL A 104 10.53 22.05 -9.43
N HIS A 105 11.04 23.08 -8.78
CA HIS A 105 11.24 24.42 -9.33
C HIS A 105 12.62 24.94 -8.99
N GLY A 106 13.57 24.83 -9.92
CA GLY A 106 14.99 25.18 -9.64
C GLY A 106 15.56 24.35 -8.51
N ASP A 107 16.03 24.99 -7.47
CA ASP A 107 16.60 24.36 -6.27
C ASP A 107 15.56 24.10 -5.18
N ILE A 108 14.28 24.04 -5.54
CA ILE A 108 13.17 23.82 -4.61
C ILE A 108 12.44 22.54 -4.96
N VAL A 109 12.18 21.70 -3.97
CA VAL A 109 11.29 20.54 -4.04
C VAL A 109 10.11 20.76 -3.11
N ASP A 110 8.92 20.87 -3.67
CA ASP A 110 7.66 20.90 -2.92
C ASP A 110 7.07 19.50 -2.86
N ILE A 111 6.68 19.05 -1.65
CA ILE A 111 6.19 17.69 -1.40
C ILE A 111 4.86 17.77 -0.67
N TYR A 112 3.80 17.18 -1.25
CA TYR A 112 2.51 17.08 -0.56
C TYR A 112 2.40 15.70 0.08
N LEU A 113 2.69 15.64 1.37
CA LEU A 113 2.80 14.38 2.11
C LEU A 113 1.46 13.63 2.19
N ALA A 114 1.54 12.30 2.19
CA ALA A 114 0.41 11.38 2.18
C ALA A 114 -0.58 11.60 3.33
N TYR A 115 -0.10 12.07 4.48
CA TYR A 115 -0.86 12.24 5.71
C TYR A 115 -1.27 13.69 6.00
N MET A 116 -0.83 14.66 5.19
CA MET A 116 -1.18 16.08 5.35
C MET A 116 -2.46 16.44 4.60
N SER A 117 -3.22 17.42 5.13
CA SER A 117 -4.48 17.89 4.54
C SER A 117 -4.39 19.27 3.88
N GLU A 118 -3.81 20.25 4.58
CA GLU A 118 -3.84 21.65 4.19
C GLU A 118 -2.48 22.23 3.88
N LEU A 119 -1.44 21.57 4.32
CA LEU A 119 -0.05 22.02 4.21
C LEU A 119 0.75 21.05 3.36
N ALA A 120 1.75 21.59 2.68
CA ALA A 120 2.79 20.85 2.00
C ALA A 120 4.16 21.27 2.54
N ILE A 121 5.17 20.47 2.28
CA ILE A 121 6.55 20.72 2.67
C ILE A 121 7.31 21.30 1.48
N ARG A 122 8.06 22.36 1.72
CA ARG A 122 9.03 22.92 0.79
C ARG A 122 10.44 22.67 1.30
N VAL A 123 11.26 22.03 0.49
CA VAL A 123 12.69 21.81 0.74
C VAL A 123 13.45 22.72 -0.22
N GLU A 124 14.21 23.68 0.33
CA GLU A 124 15.03 24.62 -0.41
C GLU A 124 16.50 24.14 -0.33
N PHE A 125 17.16 24.00 -1.46
CA PHE A 125 18.55 23.56 -1.57
C PHE A 125 19.50 24.72 -1.86
N PHE A 126 20.71 24.64 -1.33
CA PHE A 126 21.83 25.48 -1.72
C PHE A 126 23.02 24.58 -2.09
N GLY A 127 23.23 24.39 -3.41
CA GLY A 127 24.12 23.34 -3.90
C GLY A 127 23.64 21.96 -3.46
N ASP A 128 24.50 21.20 -2.82
CA ASP A 128 24.25 19.84 -2.37
C ASP A 128 23.84 19.77 -0.88
N GLU A 129 23.32 20.88 -0.34
CA GLU A 129 22.88 20.98 1.05
C GLU A 129 21.44 21.46 1.14
N ILE A 130 20.66 20.89 2.07
CA ILE A 130 19.32 21.38 2.42
C ILE A 130 19.48 22.65 3.25
N ASP A 131 19.19 23.82 2.64
CA ASP A 131 19.28 25.12 3.32
C ASP A 131 18.10 25.31 4.29
N ARG A 132 16.89 25.03 3.82
CA ARG A 132 15.68 25.30 4.61
C ARG A 132 14.54 24.32 4.29
N ILE A 133 13.75 24.04 5.33
CA ILE A 133 12.49 23.29 5.21
C ILE A 133 11.37 24.14 5.77
N THR A 134 10.28 24.33 4.98
CA THR A 134 9.12 25.13 5.39
C THR A 134 7.82 24.41 5.11
N GLU A 135 6.84 24.60 6.00
CA GLU A 135 5.45 24.28 5.73
C GLU A 135 4.80 25.45 5.00
N PHE A 136 4.02 25.16 3.98
CA PHE A 136 3.29 26.19 3.22
C PHE A 136 1.92 25.67 2.77
N ASN A 137 1.01 26.59 2.55
CA ASN A 137 -0.29 26.26 1.98
C ASN A 137 -0.14 26.13 0.45
N PRO A 138 -0.44 24.95 -0.14
CA PRO A 138 -0.23 24.70 -1.57
C PRO A 138 -1.14 25.52 -2.49
N LEU A 139 -2.31 25.99 -2.00
CA LEU A 139 -3.27 26.79 -2.77
C LEU A 139 -2.87 28.26 -2.84
N THR A 140 -2.40 28.81 -1.73
CA THR A 140 -2.07 30.24 -1.63
C THR A 140 -0.59 30.53 -1.79
N GLY A 141 0.27 29.51 -1.65
CA GLY A 141 1.73 29.64 -1.60
C GLY A 141 2.26 30.26 -0.29
N ALA A 142 1.38 30.58 0.66
CA ALA A 142 1.76 31.24 1.91
C ALA A 142 2.61 30.31 2.79
N LYS A 143 3.85 30.72 3.10
CA LYS A 143 4.73 30.06 4.07
C LYS A 143 4.13 30.21 5.47
N GLN A 144 4.12 29.11 6.24
CA GLN A 144 3.59 29.11 7.60
C GLN A 144 4.72 28.93 8.63
N ASN A 145 5.32 27.76 8.68
CA ASN A 145 6.32 27.44 9.68
C ASN A 145 7.66 27.02 9.04
N VAL A 146 8.76 27.39 9.69
CA VAL A 146 10.07 26.78 9.40
C VAL A 146 10.22 25.56 10.29
N VAL A 147 10.49 24.41 9.71
CA VAL A 147 10.63 23.16 10.44
C VAL A 147 12.09 22.72 10.49
N LYS A 148 12.48 22.16 11.63
CA LYS A 148 13.84 21.68 11.86
C LYS A 148 14.03 20.21 11.46
N HIS A 149 12.94 19.50 11.25
CA HIS A 149 12.95 18.09 10.89
C HIS A 149 11.61 17.73 10.25
N VAL A 150 11.65 16.92 9.21
CA VAL A 150 10.46 16.29 8.63
C VAL A 150 10.76 14.84 8.33
N ALA A 151 9.83 13.96 8.67
CA ALA A 151 9.83 12.55 8.29
C ALA A 151 8.85 12.35 7.13
N ILE A 152 9.33 11.90 5.99
CA ILE A 152 8.51 11.62 4.81
C ILE A 152 8.24 10.13 4.78
N PHE A 153 7.00 9.77 5.05
CA PHE A 153 6.51 8.40 5.00
C PHE A 153 6.09 8.03 3.58
N PRO A 154 6.11 6.74 3.23
CA PRO A 154 5.67 6.28 1.91
C PRO A 154 4.25 6.73 1.55
N ALA A 155 4.02 7.00 0.27
CA ALA A 155 2.70 7.33 -0.27
C ALA A 155 1.79 6.10 -0.45
N SER A 156 2.32 4.90 -0.23
CA SER A 156 1.59 3.63 -0.23
C SER A 156 1.97 2.80 0.99
N HIS A 157 1.01 2.07 1.54
CA HIS A 157 1.31 1.11 2.61
C HIS A 157 1.99 -0.17 2.08
N TYR A 158 1.74 -0.53 0.82
CA TYR A 158 2.33 -1.70 0.15
C TYR A 158 3.65 -1.33 -0.53
N ILE A 159 4.64 -0.97 0.30
CA ILE A 159 5.97 -0.63 -0.17
C ILE A 159 6.97 -1.68 0.31
N VAL A 160 7.88 -2.07 -0.57
CA VAL A 160 8.95 -3.02 -0.28
C VAL A 160 10.24 -2.56 -0.95
N SER A 161 11.39 -2.98 -0.40
CA SER A 161 12.69 -2.69 -1.01
C SER A 161 12.80 -3.31 -2.41
N ALA A 162 13.68 -2.75 -3.23
CA ALA A 162 13.92 -3.23 -4.58
C ALA A 162 14.31 -4.72 -4.61
N ASP A 163 15.15 -5.16 -3.66
CA ASP A 163 15.60 -6.55 -3.57
C ASP A 163 14.45 -7.50 -3.21
N LYS A 164 13.60 -7.13 -2.24
CA LYS A 164 12.40 -7.91 -1.90
C LYS A 164 11.43 -7.97 -3.07
N LYS A 165 11.23 -6.85 -3.79
CA LYS A 165 10.37 -6.79 -4.97
C LYS A 165 10.87 -7.72 -6.06
N ALA A 166 12.17 -7.69 -6.39
CA ALA A 166 12.76 -8.59 -7.38
C ALA A 166 12.58 -10.07 -6.99
N ALA A 167 12.86 -10.42 -5.73
CA ALA A 167 12.67 -11.78 -5.24
C ALA A 167 11.21 -12.23 -5.27
N ALA A 168 10.26 -11.32 -4.99
CA ALA A 168 8.83 -11.59 -5.08
C ALA A 168 8.39 -11.84 -6.54
N ILE A 169 8.84 -11.02 -7.48
CA ILE A 169 8.53 -11.19 -8.91
C ILE A 169 8.96 -12.56 -9.42
N GLU A 170 10.16 -13.02 -9.05
CA GLU A 170 10.62 -14.37 -9.44
C GLU A 170 9.73 -15.48 -8.86
N LYS A 171 9.28 -15.35 -7.61
CA LYS A 171 8.36 -16.31 -6.99
C LYS A 171 6.99 -16.29 -7.69
N ILE A 172 6.44 -15.11 -7.97
CA ILE A 172 5.17 -14.95 -8.69
C ILE A 172 5.25 -15.61 -10.07
N ARG A 173 6.34 -15.41 -10.78
CA ARG A 173 6.59 -16.02 -12.10
C ARG A 173 6.64 -17.55 -12.01
N ALA A 174 7.39 -18.08 -11.05
CA ALA A 174 7.54 -19.53 -10.86
C ALA A 174 6.19 -20.19 -10.49
N GLU A 175 5.39 -19.56 -9.64
CA GLU A 175 4.06 -20.05 -9.27
C GLU A 175 3.10 -20.00 -10.47
N CYS A 176 3.11 -18.91 -11.24
CA CYS A 176 2.33 -18.81 -12.48
C CYS A 176 2.67 -19.92 -13.45
N ASP A 177 3.94 -20.20 -13.70
CA ASP A 177 4.38 -21.25 -14.61
C ASP A 177 3.94 -22.66 -14.14
N ALA A 178 3.97 -22.90 -12.82
CA ALA A 178 3.49 -24.13 -12.24
C ALA A 178 1.97 -24.31 -12.44
N GLN A 179 1.18 -23.26 -12.18
CA GLN A 179 -0.26 -23.28 -12.35
C GLN A 179 -0.68 -23.44 -13.83
N VAL A 180 -0.02 -22.72 -14.75
CA VAL A 180 -0.25 -22.85 -16.19
C VAL A 180 -0.01 -24.30 -16.66
N LYS A 181 1.08 -24.95 -16.18
CA LYS A 181 1.35 -26.36 -16.50
C LYS A 181 0.27 -27.28 -15.96
N GLN A 182 -0.17 -27.07 -14.72
CA GLN A 182 -1.22 -27.86 -14.11
C GLN A 182 -2.52 -27.76 -14.93
N PHE A 183 -2.99 -26.54 -15.22
CA PHE A 183 -4.23 -26.36 -15.98
C PHE A 183 -4.17 -26.90 -17.39
N THR A 184 -3.03 -26.74 -18.04
CA THR A 184 -2.81 -27.34 -19.37
C THR A 184 -2.94 -28.86 -19.30
N SER A 185 -2.39 -29.51 -18.24
CA SER A 185 -2.50 -30.94 -18.04
C SER A 185 -3.92 -31.41 -17.72
N GLU A 186 -4.74 -30.55 -17.10
CA GLU A 186 -6.15 -30.80 -16.80
C GLU A 186 -7.08 -30.44 -17.97
N GLY A 187 -6.56 -29.96 -19.10
CA GLY A 187 -7.33 -29.53 -20.26
C GLY A 187 -8.04 -28.17 -20.11
N LYS A 188 -7.73 -27.42 -19.05
CA LYS A 188 -8.27 -26.09 -18.74
C LYS A 188 -7.46 -24.99 -19.45
N LEU A 189 -7.51 -24.95 -20.77
CA LEU A 189 -6.67 -24.08 -21.57
C LEU A 189 -7.01 -22.60 -21.44
N ILE A 190 -8.29 -22.25 -21.23
CA ILE A 190 -8.74 -20.87 -21.08
C ILE A 190 -8.26 -20.31 -19.75
N GLU A 191 -8.37 -21.08 -18.69
CA GLU A 191 -7.89 -20.72 -17.35
C GLU A 191 -6.36 -20.54 -17.35
N ALA A 192 -5.64 -21.44 -18.00
CA ALA A 192 -4.19 -21.35 -18.16
C ALA A 192 -3.79 -20.04 -18.87
N GLN A 193 -4.47 -19.69 -19.95
CA GLN A 193 -4.20 -18.45 -20.69
C GLN A 193 -4.54 -17.19 -19.86
N ARG A 194 -5.68 -17.19 -19.17
CA ARG A 194 -6.13 -16.04 -18.35
C ARG A 194 -5.14 -15.74 -17.24
N ILE A 195 -4.74 -16.75 -16.46
CA ILE A 195 -3.78 -16.54 -15.35
C ILE A 195 -2.44 -16.04 -15.89
N GLN A 196 -1.95 -16.62 -16.98
CA GLN A 196 -0.68 -16.21 -17.57
C GLN A 196 -0.69 -14.74 -18.04
N GLN A 197 -1.75 -14.34 -18.75
CA GLN A 197 -1.88 -12.95 -19.23
C GLN A 197 -1.98 -11.96 -18.09
N ARG A 198 -2.82 -12.22 -17.08
CA ARG A 198 -2.99 -11.35 -15.91
C ARG A 198 -1.70 -11.22 -15.14
N THR A 199 -1.06 -12.34 -14.82
CA THR A 199 0.19 -12.33 -14.03
C THR A 199 1.32 -11.62 -14.76
N ASN A 200 1.47 -11.83 -16.07
CA ASN A 200 2.49 -11.13 -16.84
C ASN A 200 2.27 -9.62 -16.83
N TYR A 201 1.02 -9.17 -16.98
CA TYR A 201 0.66 -7.75 -16.87
C TYR A 201 0.97 -7.19 -15.48
N ASP A 202 0.60 -7.90 -14.41
CA ASP A 202 0.87 -7.47 -13.03
C ASP A 202 2.37 -7.40 -12.74
N ILE A 203 3.16 -8.38 -13.24
CA ILE A 203 4.62 -8.37 -13.15
C ILE A 203 5.23 -7.16 -13.89
N GLU A 204 4.74 -6.85 -15.08
CA GLU A 204 5.17 -5.68 -15.84
C GLU A 204 4.90 -4.39 -15.04
N MET A 205 3.68 -4.23 -14.51
CA MET A 205 3.32 -3.08 -13.68
C MET A 205 4.17 -2.98 -12.41
N LEU A 206 4.42 -4.10 -11.71
CA LEU A 206 5.29 -4.12 -10.54
C LEU A 206 6.73 -3.76 -10.88
N THR A 207 7.22 -4.14 -12.07
CA THR A 207 8.58 -3.86 -12.52
C THR A 207 8.74 -2.39 -12.90
N GLU A 208 7.85 -1.87 -13.76
CA GLU A 208 7.98 -0.54 -14.37
C GLU A 208 7.47 0.58 -13.46
N VAL A 209 6.34 0.35 -12.78
CA VAL A 209 5.65 1.37 -11.97
C VAL A 209 5.87 1.14 -10.46
N GLY A 210 6.17 -0.09 -10.06
CA GLY A 210 6.34 -0.48 -8.65
C GLY A 210 5.04 -0.84 -7.94
N ILE A 211 3.89 -0.73 -8.60
CA ILE A 211 2.56 -1.07 -8.06
C ILE A 211 1.70 -1.65 -9.18
N CYS A 212 0.79 -2.58 -8.85
CA CYS A 212 -0.22 -3.10 -9.76
C CYS A 212 -1.61 -3.01 -9.13
N LYS A 213 -2.66 -3.11 -9.96
CA LYS A 213 -4.04 -3.18 -9.48
C LYS A 213 -4.24 -4.51 -8.71
N GLY A 214 -4.69 -4.43 -7.47
CA GLY A 214 -4.81 -5.61 -6.61
C GLY A 214 -3.48 -6.08 -6.01
N ILE A 215 -2.55 -5.14 -5.75
CA ILE A 215 -1.24 -5.44 -5.12
C ILE A 215 -1.39 -6.16 -3.78
N GLU A 216 -2.50 -5.95 -3.08
CA GLU A 216 -2.84 -6.68 -1.87
C GLU A 216 -2.89 -8.19 -2.07
N ASN A 217 -3.21 -8.66 -3.28
CA ASN A 217 -3.22 -10.07 -3.64
C ASN A 217 -1.81 -10.70 -3.67
N TYR A 218 -0.79 -9.89 -3.73
CA TYR A 218 0.61 -10.31 -3.68
C TYR A 218 1.29 -10.00 -2.33
N SER A 219 0.52 -9.55 -1.34
CA SER A 219 1.05 -9.06 -0.05
C SER A 219 1.92 -10.10 0.68
N ALA A 220 1.53 -11.37 0.68
CA ALA A 220 2.28 -12.45 1.30
C ALA A 220 3.66 -12.65 0.63
N VAL A 221 3.70 -12.66 -0.69
CA VAL A 221 4.94 -12.84 -1.46
C VAL A 221 5.84 -11.62 -1.35
N LEU A 222 5.27 -10.42 -1.45
CA LEU A 222 5.98 -9.14 -1.34
C LEU A 222 6.62 -8.96 0.04
N SER A 223 5.90 -9.31 1.11
CA SER A 223 6.43 -9.26 2.48
C SER A 223 7.32 -10.47 2.85
N GLY A 224 7.44 -11.47 1.96
CA GLY A 224 8.23 -12.68 2.20
C GLY A 224 7.63 -13.61 3.26
N ARG A 225 6.33 -13.48 3.56
CA ARG A 225 5.62 -14.32 4.53
C ARG A 225 5.46 -15.75 4.03
N ALA A 226 5.38 -16.69 4.97
CA ALA A 226 5.08 -18.08 4.65
C ALA A 226 3.62 -18.22 4.18
N PRO A 227 3.32 -19.13 3.24
CA PRO A 227 1.95 -19.43 2.84
C PRO A 227 1.07 -19.78 4.04
N GLY A 228 -0.12 -19.15 4.12
CA GLY A 228 -1.07 -19.37 5.23
C GLY A 228 -0.72 -18.64 6.54
N SER A 229 0.30 -17.79 6.56
CA SER A 229 0.54 -16.88 7.69
C SER A 229 -0.49 -15.75 7.73
N MET A 230 -0.73 -15.19 8.91
CA MET A 230 -1.64 -14.04 9.04
C MET A 230 -1.09 -12.82 8.30
N PRO A 231 -1.94 -12.06 7.59
CA PRO A 231 -1.54 -10.79 7.01
C PRO A 231 -1.23 -9.77 8.10
N THR A 232 -0.33 -8.86 7.80
CA THR A 232 -0.12 -7.66 8.62
C THR A 232 -1.31 -6.72 8.48
N THR A 233 -1.75 -6.17 9.60
CA THR A 233 -2.91 -5.30 9.73
C THR A 233 -2.53 -3.98 10.40
N LEU A 234 -3.47 -3.08 10.60
CA LEU A 234 -3.21 -1.87 11.39
C LEU A 234 -2.75 -2.21 12.82
N LEU A 235 -3.19 -3.34 13.38
CA LEU A 235 -2.83 -3.74 14.75
C LEU A 235 -1.32 -4.01 14.89
N ASP A 236 -0.66 -4.46 13.81
CA ASP A 236 0.79 -4.73 13.80
C ASP A 236 1.66 -3.45 13.77
N TYR A 237 1.05 -2.28 13.56
CA TYR A 237 1.72 -0.99 13.67
C TYR A 237 1.81 -0.47 15.11
N PHE A 238 0.98 -1.00 16.01
CA PHE A 238 1.02 -0.64 17.43
C PHE A 238 2.22 -1.26 18.14
N PRO A 239 2.70 -0.67 19.26
CA PRO A 239 3.64 -1.32 20.14
C PRO A 239 2.98 -2.51 20.85
N ASP A 240 3.76 -3.46 21.36
CA ASP A 240 3.25 -4.67 22.02
C ASP A 240 2.39 -4.40 23.26
N ASP A 241 2.54 -3.24 23.89
CA ASP A 241 1.86 -2.81 25.11
C ASP A 241 0.64 -1.89 24.87
N PHE A 242 -0.06 -2.03 23.74
CA PHE A 242 -1.25 -1.23 23.45
C PHE A 242 -2.52 -1.78 24.08
N LEU A 243 -3.54 -0.92 24.26
CA LEU A 243 -4.87 -1.27 24.72
C LEU A 243 -5.85 -1.30 23.54
N LEU A 244 -6.54 -2.41 23.36
CA LEU A 244 -7.59 -2.57 22.37
C LEU A 244 -8.97 -2.55 23.03
N PHE A 245 -9.82 -1.60 22.61
CA PHE A 245 -11.21 -1.52 22.98
C PHE A 245 -12.08 -1.93 21.79
N VAL A 246 -12.90 -2.95 21.97
CA VAL A 246 -13.85 -3.39 20.93
C VAL A 246 -15.24 -2.97 21.37
N ASP A 247 -15.77 -1.94 20.71
CA ASP A 247 -17.12 -1.44 20.98
C ASP A 247 -18.16 -2.47 20.52
N GLU A 248 -19.25 -2.60 21.29
CA GLU A 248 -20.32 -3.59 21.06
C GLU A 248 -19.77 -4.99 20.74
N SER A 249 -18.78 -5.44 21.50
CA SER A 249 -18.02 -6.68 21.24
C SER A 249 -18.91 -7.92 21.08
N HIS A 250 -20.09 -7.95 21.75
CA HIS A 250 -21.07 -9.03 21.65
C HIS A 250 -21.71 -9.15 20.26
N VAL A 251 -21.70 -8.06 19.46
CA VAL A 251 -22.16 -8.03 18.07
C VAL A 251 -20.95 -8.07 17.12
N THR A 252 -19.93 -7.25 17.38
CA THR A 252 -18.77 -7.07 16.50
C THR A 252 -18.00 -8.38 16.31
N LEU A 253 -17.71 -9.14 17.37
CA LEU A 253 -16.93 -10.36 17.25
C LEU A 253 -17.64 -11.49 16.48
N PRO A 254 -18.96 -11.76 16.71
CA PRO A 254 -19.70 -12.68 15.84
C PRO A 254 -19.77 -12.25 14.39
N GLN A 255 -19.89 -10.94 14.11
CA GLN A 255 -19.90 -10.41 12.75
C GLN A 255 -18.56 -10.63 12.04
N VAL A 256 -17.44 -10.35 12.70
CA VAL A 256 -16.09 -10.61 12.17
C VAL A 256 -15.90 -12.10 11.82
N ARG A 257 -16.37 -13.00 12.71
CA ARG A 257 -16.35 -14.45 12.43
C ARG A 257 -17.19 -14.84 11.23
N ALA A 258 -18.34 -14.21 11.03
CA ALA A 258 -19.20 -14.47 9.88
C ALA A 258 -18.55 -13.95 8.57
N MET A 259 -17.90 -12.79 8.62
CA MET A 259 -17.15 -12.24 7.48
C MET A 259 -16.04 -13.20 7.01
N TYR A 260 -15.33 -13.84 7.94
CA TYR A 260 -14.30 -14.83 7.62
C TYR A 260 -14.83 -15.95 6.74
N GLY A 261 -15.95 -16.58 7.11
CA GLY A 261 -16.50 -17.70 6.35
C GLY A 261 -16.90 -17.34 4.91
N GLY A 262 -17.49 -16.16 4.74
CA GLY A 262 -17.91 -15.65 3.43
C GLY A 262 -16.73 -15.30 2.53
N ASP A 263 -15.73 -14.61 3.07
CA ASP A 263 -14.55 -14.21 2.31
C ASP A 263 -13.68 -15.40 1.94
N TYR A 264 -13.49 -16.34 2.86
CA TYR A 264 -12.78 -17.59 2.58
C TYR A 264 -13.44 -18.40 1.45
N ALA A 265 -14.77 -18.56 1.47
CA ALA A 265 -15.47 -19.28 0.42
C ALA A 265 -15.32 -18.61 -0.95
N ARG A 266 -15.47 -17.27 -0.99
CA ARG A 266 -15.28 -16.47 -2.20
C ARG A 266 -13.87 -16.62 -2.77
N LYS A 267 -12.85 -16.45 -1.95
CA LYS A 267 -11.44 -16.55 -2.34
C LYS A 267 -11.06 -17.96 -2.76
N LYS A 268 -11.52 -18.96 -2.05
CA LYS A 268 -11.31 -20.36 -2.42
C LYS A 268 -11.81 -20.63 -3.84
N THR A 269 -13.01 -20.15 -4.19
CA THR A 269 -13.53 -20.28 -5.56
C THR A 269 -12.64 -19.56 -6.57
N LEU A 270 -12.21 -18.34 -6.28
CA LEU A 270 -11.31 -17.58 -7.16
C LEU A 270 -9.96 -18.30 -7.38
N VAL A 271 -9.41 -18.92 -6.36
CA VAL A 271 -8.18 -19.72 -6.47
C VAL A 271 -8.41 -20.99 -7.28
N GLU A 272 -9.49 -21.73 -7.02
CA GLU A 272 -9.84 -22.96 -7.75
C GLU A 272 -10.01 -22.70 -9.26
N TYR A 273 -10.48 -21.51 -9.64
CA TYR A 273 -10.66 -21.08 -11.03
C TYR A 273 -9.57 -20.13 -11.53
N CYS A 274 -8.48 -19.96 -10.76
CA CYS A 274 -7.24 -19.23 -11.14
C CYS A 274 -7.41 -17.75 -11.41
N LEU A 275 -8.30 -17.17 -10.72
CA LEU A 275 -8.55 -15.73 -10.72
C LEU A 275 -7.81 -15.04 -9.56
N LEU A 276 -7.29 -15.82 -8.58
CA LEU A 276 -6.42 -15.39 -7.48
C LEU A 276 -5.28 -16.39 -7.28
N TYR A 277 -4.16 -15.91 -6.73
CA TYR A 277 -3.03 -16.75 -6.32
C TYR A 277 -3.36 -17.60 -5.10
N THR A 278 -2.77 -18.80 -5.03
CA THR A 278 -3.01 -19.76 -3.93
C THR A 278 -2.54 -19.25 -2.57
N SER A 279 -1.50 -18.42 -2.55
CA SER A 279 -0.96 -17.83 -1.31
C SER A 279 -1.88 -16.80 -0.66
N ASP A 280 -2.73 -16.12 -1.44
CA ASP A 280 -3.59 -15.03 -0.96
C ASP A 280 -4.94 -15.47 -0.43
N ALA A 281 -5.44 -16.64 -0.83
CA ALA A 281 -6.74 -17.13 -0.38
C ALA A 281 -6.84 -17.33 1.14
N ALA A 282 -5.69 -17.48 1.81
CA ALA A 282 -5.61 -17.70 3.25
C ALA A 282 -5.42 -16.41 4.07
N ASP A 283 -5.01 -15.31 3.42
CA ASP A 283 -4.42 -14.15 4.10
C ASP A 283 -5.41 -13.08 4.58
N GLU A 284 -6.57 -12.93 3.98
CA GLU A 284 -7.48 -11.83 4.35
C GLU A 284 -8.48 -12.14 5.46
N ALA A 285 -8.49 -13.37 5.99
CA ALA A 285 -9.62 -13.80 6.79
C ALA A 285 -9.29 -14.59 8.06
N ARG A 286 -8.18 -14.33 8.72
CA ARG A 286 -7.89 -14.95 10.02
C ARG A 286 -7.90 -13.96 11.17
#